data_9886a420c560e5931a110deb99ecfe51
#
_entry.id   9886a420c560e5931a110deb99ecfe51
#
_cell.length_a   1.000
_cell.length_b   1.000
_cell.length_c   1.000
_cell.angle_alpha   90.00
_cell.angle_beta   90.00
_cell.angle_gamma   90.00
#
_symmetry.space_group_name_H-M   'P 1'
#
loop_
_entity.id
_entity.type
_entity.pdbx_description
1 polymer ?
#
loop_
_entity_poly.entity_id
_entity_poly.type
_entity_poly.pdbx_seq_one_letter_code
_entity_poly.pdbx_strand_id
1 'polypeptide(L)'
;MPKCFFLVRAVVAAPLREKFDRWYATDHLPWAIKAFKCEKAWRFWGTAEEGVHYAVYRFADKASCDAALGADEFKALVADFNRSFPEGVTRTRDVVMLAEEREP
;
A
#
# COMPACT_ATOMS: atom_id res chain seq x y z
N MET A 1 -10.96 -3.53 -19.80
CA MET A 1 -11.05 -2.60 -18.67
C MET A 1 -9.66 -2.24 -18.18
N PRO A 2 -9.38 -0.96 -17.96
CA PRO A 2 -8.06 -0.58 -17.47
C PRO A 2 -7.84 -1.09 -16.05
N LYS A 3 -6.60 -1.46 -15.76
CA LYS A 3 -6.20 -1.84 -14.42
C LYS A 3 -6.25 -0.62 -13.49
N CYS A 4 -6.53 -0.89 -12.22
CA CYS A 4 -6.59 0.11 -11.17
C CYS A 4 -5.55 -0.22 -10.11
N PHE A 5 -4.85 0.79 -9.62
CA PHE A 5 -3.82 0.60 -8.60
C PHE A 5 -4.15 1.45 -7.38
N PHE A 6 -3.98 0.84 -6.21
CA PHE A 6 -4.02 1.56 -4.94
C PHE A 6 -2.60 1.79 -4.48
N LEU A 7 -2.24 3.03 -4.23
CA LEU A 7 -0.89 3.44 -3.84
C LEU A 7 -0.91 3.98 -2.42
N VAL A 8 0.05 3.53 -1.61
CA VAL A 8 0.27 4.09 -0.28
C VAL A 8 1.72 4.58 -0.22
N ARG A 9 1.90 5.88 -0.04
CA ARG A 9 3.22 6.48 0.16
C ARG A 9 3.38 6.78 1.63
N ALA A 10 4.44 6.28 2.24
CA ALA A 10 4.73 6.51 3.64
C ALA A 10 6.10 7.16 3.80
N VAL A 11 6.18 8.16 4.67
CA VAL A 11 7.47 8.73 5.07
C VAL A 11 7.76 8.20 6.47
N VAL A 12 8.85 7.46 6.60
CA VAL A 12 9.17 6.69 7.80
C VAL A 12 10.40 7.29 8.47
N ALA A 13 10.28 7.67 9.73
CA ALA A 13 11.39 8.21 10.51
C ALA A 13 12.51 7.18 10.61
N ALA A 14 13.77 7.65 10.55
CA ALA A 14 14.95 6.79 10.50
C ALA A 14 14.97 5.66 11.55
N PRO A 15 14.66 5.92 12.83
CA PRO A 15 14.69 4.86 13.85
C PRO A 15 13.66 3.76 13.64
N LEU A 16 12.62 4.00 12.83
CA LEU A 16 11.52 3.06 12.62
C LEU A 16 11.63 2.25 11.33
N ARG A 17 12.57 2.58 10.44
CA ARG A 17 12.61 1.98 9.09
C ARG A 17 12.79 0.48 9.10
N GLU A 18 13.67 -0.04 9.92
CA GLU A 18 13.93 -1.47 9.99
C GLU A 18 12.71 -2.22 10.53
N LYS A 19 12.12 -1.71 11.61
CA LYS A 19 10.91 -2.27 12.20
C LYS A 19 9.74 -2.22 11.21
N PHE A 20 9.57 -1.09 10.52
CA PHE A 20 8.54 -0.88 9.51
C PHE A 20 8.68 -1.87 8.36
N ASP A 21 9.90 -2.02 7.84
CA ASP A 21 10.16 -2.93 6.72
C ASP A 21 9.81 -4.37 7.08
N ARG A 22 10.22 -4.83 8.24
CA ARG A 22 9.93 -6.17 8.72
C ARG A 22 8.44 -6.39 8.95
N TRP A 23 7.80 -5.45 9.63
CA TRP A 23 6.35 -5.52 9.91
C TRP A 23 5.53 -5.56 8.62
N TYR A 24 5.89 -4.73 7.66
CA TYR A 24 5.20 -4.71 6.38
C TYR A 24 5.33 -6.03 5.64
N ALA A 25 6.53 -6.58 5.62
CA ALA A 25 6.80 -7.84 4.92
C ALA A 25 6.12 -9.04 5.57
N THR A 26 6.13 -9.11 6.90
CA THR A 26 5.64 -10.29 7.62
C THR A 26 4.17 -10.23 7.99
N ASP A 27 3.65 -9.04 8.28
CA ASP A 27 2.30 -8.89 8.82
C ASP A 27 1.35 -8.14 7.89
N HIS A 28 1.71 -6.91 7.53
CA HIS A 28 0.76 -6.02 6.88
C HIS A 28 0.49 -6.37 5.41
N LEU A 29 1.53 -6.60 4.62
CA LEU A 29 1.35 -6.89 3.20
C LEU A 29 0.62 -8.21 2.96
N PRO A 30 0.99 -9.32 3.63
CA PRO A 30 0.24 -10.57 3.48
C PRO A 30 -1.24 -10.43 3.85
N TRP A 31 -1.55 -9.71 4.92
CA TRP A 31 -2.92 -9.47 5.32
C TRP A 31 -3.65 -8.60 4.28
N ALA A 32 -3.02 -7.52 3.83
CA ALA A 32 -3.62 -6.64 2.83
C ALA A 32 -3.92 -7.36 1.52
N ILE A 33 -2.99 -8.17 1.03
CA ILE A 33 -3.20 -8.94 -0.21
C ILE A 33 -4.43 -9.84 -0.07
N LYS A 34 -4.54 -10.54 1.04
CA LYS A 34 -5.65 -11.45 1.29
C LYS A 34 -6.98 -10.70 1.43
N ALA A 35 -6.98 -9.61 2.19
CA ALA A 35 -8.18 -8.82 2.43
C ALA A 35 -8.66 -8.11 1.15
N PHE A 36 -7.74 -7.57 0.37
CA PHE A 36 -8.07 -6.84 -0.86
C PHE A 36 -8.42 -7.75 -2.02
N LYS A 37 -7.96 -8.99 -2.00
CA LYS A 37 -8.07 -9.92 -3.14
C LYS A 37 -7.54 -9.28 -4.41
N CYS A 38 -6.45 -8.51 -4.27
CA CYS A 38 -5.79 -7.86 -5.40
C CYS A 38 -5.04 -8.86 -6.26
N GLU A 39 -4.75 -8.49 -7.50
CA GLU A 39 -4.06 -9.36 -8.44
C GLU A 39 -2.58 -9.52 -8.11
N LYS A 40 -1.96 -8.44 -7.63
CA LYS A 40 -0.52 -8.40 -7.35
C LYS A 40 -0.23 -7.19 -6.46
N ALA A 41 0.85 -7.29 -5.70
CA ALA A 41 1.28 -6.20 -4.83
C ALA A 41 2.80 -6.06 -4.88
N TRP A 42 3.29 -4.85 -4.65
CA TRP A 42 4.71 -4.50 -4.64
C TRP A 42 4.99 -3.57 -3.49
N ARG A 43 6.23 -3.60 -3.03
CA ARG A 43 6.77 -2.62 -2.09
C ARG A 43 8.05 -2.03 -2.67
N PHE A 44 8.27 -0.76 -2.42
CA PHE A 44 9.46 -0.05 -2.88
C PHE A 44 9.97 0.88 -1.78
N TRP A 45 11.29 1.00 -1.69
CA TRP A 45 11.91 2.09 -0.96
C TRP A 45 12.47 3.08 -1.96
N GLY A 46 12.16 4.36 -1.77
CA GLY A 46 12.64 5.41 -2.64
C GLY A 46 14.14 5.62 -2.49
N THR A 47 14.79 6.07 -3.55
CA THR A 47 16.23 6.33 -3.56
C THR A 47 16.55 7.82 -3.59
N ALA A 48 15.64 8.65 -4.11
CA ALA A 48 15.84 10.11 -4.17
C ALA A 48 15.67 10.76 -2.80
N GLU A 49 14.80 10.18 -1.96
CA GLU A 49 14.51 10.68 -0.62
C GLU A 49 14.51 9.48 0.33
N GLU A 50 15.35 9.51 1.34
CA GLU A 50 15.44 8.40 2.30
C GLU A 50 14.18 8.29 3.13
N GLY A 51 13.80 7.05 3.44
CA GLY A 51 12.66 6.75 4.31
C GLY A 51 11.30 6.86 3.64
N VAL A 52 11.26 7.02 2.32
CA VAL A 52 10.00 7.00 1.59
C VAL A 52 9.71 5.59 1.10
N HIS A 53 8.59 5.06 1.52
CA HIS A 53 8.14 3.71 1.18
C HIS A 53 6.89 3.78 0.34
N TYR A 54 6.79 2.90 -0.65
CA TYR A 54 5.60 2.77 -1.50
C TYR A 54 5.09 1.34 -1.41
N ALA A 55 3.78 1.20 -1.19
CA ALA A 55 3.07 -0.06 -1.37
C ALA A 55 2.11 0.14 -2.53
N VAL A 56 2.07 -0.81 -3.45
CA VAL A 56 1.28 -0.73 -4.67
C VAL A 56 0.47 -2.01 -4.80
N TYR A 57 -0.85 -1.87 -4.97
CA TYR A 57 -1.77 -2.99 -5.12
C TYR A 57 -2.51 -2.87 -6.44
N ARG A 58 -2.45 -3.92 -7.27
CA ARG A 58 -3.13 -3.92 -8.58
C ARG A 58 -4.46 -4.64 -8.50
N PHE A 59 -5.48 -4.00 -9.04
CA PHE A 59 -6.84 -4.57 -9.17
C PHE A 59 -7.21 -4.69 -10.64
N ALA A 60 -8.09 -5.63 -10.94
CA ALA A 60 -8.56 -5.85 -12.31
C ALA A 60 -9.23 -4.61 -12.89
N ASP A 61 -9.95 -3.86 -12.06
CA ASP A 61 -10.68 -2.66 -12.45
C ASP A 61 -10.94 -1.76 -11.23
N LYS A 62 -11.52 -0.59 -11.48
CA LYS A 62 -11.83 0.37 -10.43
C LYS A 62 -12.89 -0.16 -9.46
N ALA A 63 -13.87 -0.90 -9.95
CA ALA A 63 -14.94 -1.44 -9.12
C ALA A 63 -14.38 -2.39 -8.05
N SER A 64 -13.44 -3.24 -8.42
CA SER A 64 -12.76 -4.15 -7.47
C SER A 64 -11.97 -3.39 -6.42
N CYS A 65 -11.27 -2.32 -6.84
CA CYS A 65 -10.54 -1.46 -5.91
C CYS A 65 -11.50 -0.75 -4.94
N ASP A 66 -12.56 -0.14 -5.47
CA ASP A 66 -13.55 0.56 -4.64
C ASP A 66 -14.19 -0.38 -3.62
N ALA A 67 -14.50 -1.61 -4.02
CA ALA A 67 -15.06 -2.62 -3.12
C ALA A 67 -14.09 -2.97 -1.99
N ALA A 68 -12.81 -3.15 -2.31
CA ALA A 68 -11.77 -3.44 -1.31
C ALA A 68 -11.61 -2.30 -0.31
N LEU A 69 -11.54 -1.06 -0.80
CA LEU A 69 -11.34 0.11 0.06
C LEU A 69 -12.60 0.51 0.84
N GLY A 70 -13.77 0.06 0.40
CA GLY A 70 -15.03 0.26 1.11
C GLY A 70 -15.35 -0.82 2.14
N ALA A 71 -14.58 -1.89 2.20
CA ALA A 71 -14.83 -3.00 3.10
C ALA A 71 -14.37 -2.73 4.52
N ASP A 72 -14.97 -3.42 5.49
CA ASP A 72 -14.58 -3.32 6.90
C ASP A 72 -13.14 -3.77 7.13
N GLU A 73 -12.64 -4.72 6.34
CA GLU A 73 -11.25 -5.17 6.41
C GLU A 73 -10.25 -4.04 6.16
N PHE A 74 -10.58 -3.12 5.25
CA PHE A 74 -9.71 -1.97 5.02
C PHE A 74 -9.62 -1.08 6.27
N LYS A 75 -10.74 -0.86 6.94
CA LYS A 75 -10.76 -0.11 8.20
C LYS A 75 -9.91 -0.80 9.26
N ALA A 76 -9.98 -2.12 9.33
CA ALA A 76 -9.17 -2.92 10.26
C ALA A 76 -7.67 -2.80 9.94
N LEU A 77 -7.30 -2.82 8.66
CA LEU A 77 -5.92 -2.62 8.22
C LEU A 77 -5.39 -1.23 8.62
N VAL A 78 -6.20 -0.19 8.42
CA VAL A 78 -5.83 1.18 8.80
C VAL A 78 -5.67 1.29 10.31
N ALA A 79 -6.59 0.71 11.08
CA ALA A 79 -6.52 0.74 12.54
C ALA A 79 -5.26 0.02 13.05
N ASP A 80 -4.91 -1.12 12.48
CA ASP A 80 -3.72 -1.86 12.84
C ASP A 80 -2.45 -1.08 12.50
N PHE A 81 -2.42 -0.44 11.34
CA PHE A 81 -1.30 0.42 10.95
C PHE A 81 -1.10 1.55 11.96
N ASN A 82 -2.18 2.25 12.31
CA ASN A 82 -2.13 3.36 13.27
C ASN A 82 -1.69 2.90 14.66
N ARG A 83 -2.12 1.72 15.08
CA ARG A 83 -1.75 1.13 16.36
C ARG A 83 -0.29 0.71 16.38
N SER A 84 0.21 0.15 15.27
CA SER A 84 1.58 -0.33 15.15
C SER A 84 2.58 0.82 15.03
N PHE A 85 2.19 1.91 14.38
CA PHE A 85 3.02 3.10 14.18
C PHE A 85 2.24 4.38 14.51
N PRO A 86 2.03 4.64 15.81
CA PRO A 86 1.27 5.83 16.22
C PRO A 86 2.01 7.13 15.97
N GLU A 87 3.34 7.07 15.83
CA GLU A 87 4.20 8.24 15.59
C GLU A 87 5.31 7.88 14.61
N GLY A 88 5.88 8.89 13.95
CA GLY A 88 7.06 8.73 13.11
C GLY A 88 6.80 8.20 11.71
N VAL A 89 5.55 7.97 11.35
CA VAL A 89 5.16 7.54 10.00
C VAL A 89 3.99 8.39 9.53
N THR A 90 4.16 9.05 8.39
CA THR A 90 3.07 9.78 7.73
C THR A 90 2.75 9.09 6.42
N ARG A 91 1.48 9.12 6.02
CA ARG A 91 1.01 8.42 4.83
C ARG A 91 0.14 9.30 3.97
N THR A 92 0.23 9.09 2.66
CA THR A 92 -0.73 9.56 1.68
C THR A 92 -1.17 8.39 0.82
N ARG A 93 -2.39 8.43 0.31
CA ARG A 93 -2.99 7.38 -0.49
C ARG A 93 -3.51 7.96 -1.79
N ASP A 94 -3.48 7.14 -2.84
CA ASP A 94 -4.04 7.50 -4.13
C ASP A 94 -4.58 6.25 -4.82
N VAL A 95 -5.58 6.44 -5.64
CA VAL A 95 -6.11 5.41 -6.52
C VAL A 95 -5.90 5.90 -7.94
N VAL A 96 -5.15 5.14 -8.71
CA VAL A 96 -4.78 5.53 -10.07
C VAL A 96 -5.23 4.50 -11.08
N MET A 97 -5.63 4.97 -12.25
CA MET A 97 -6.03 4.13 -13.36
C MET A 97 -4.88 4.03 -14.35
N LEU A 98 -4.64 2.83 -14.84
CA LEU A 98 -3.66 2.65 -15.92
C LEU A 98 -4.13 3.41 -17.15
N ALA A 99 -3.35 4.42 -17.55
CA ALA A 99 -3.67 5.22 -18.73
C ALA A 99 -3.14 4.54 -19.99
N GLU A 100 -1.93 4.02 -19.92
CA GLU A 100 -1.28 3.41 -21.07
C GLU A 100 -0.15 2.51 -20.59
N GLU A 101 0.00 1.39 -21.26
CA GLU A 101 1.16 0.50 -21.09
C GLU A 101 1.74 0.26 -22.47
N ARG A 102 3.03 0.46 -22.62
CA ARG A 102 3.69 0.38 -23.93
C ARG A 102 5.07 -0.23 -23.77
N GLU A 103 5.38 -1.14 -24.66
CA GLU A 103 6.72 -1.71 -24.76
C GLU A 103 7.48 -1.08 -25.95
N PRO A 104 8.83 -0.97 -25.85
CA PRO A 104 9.64 -0.39 -26.93
C PRO A 104 9.65 -1.24 -28.21
#